data_7554aacc706ac26b1aadfb6bdcc52f8f
#
_entry.id   7554aacc706ac26b1aadfb6bdcc52f8f
#
_cell.length_a   1.000
_cell.length_b   1.000
_cell.length_c   1.000
_cell.angle_alpha   90.00
_cell.angle_beta   90.00
_cell.angle_gamma   90.00
#
_symmetry.space_group_name_H-M   'P 1'
#
loop_
_entity.id
_entity.type
_entity.pdbx_description
1 polymer ?
#
loop_
_entity_poly.entity_id
_entity_poly.type
_entity_poly.pdbx_seq_one_letter_code
_entity_poly.pdbx_strand_id
1 'polypeptide(L)'
;MKHILITLLLCASSMYAQNPLEGEWITASLLGNFKGEYQNLLVLTRKGNESFGYATEFEKGDKNKYWSHYFAPCGNDCFRSVSGTFELITPSYVRLNALTFEQDGDCEKKNKTLHNDTADYYIYKVSYKKIFLVRSTSRNEKEDKEKAKNYLLVTGIKENVLYKHKTKMEVEAKGIEPLPAQVEKYATNILQLKKFKILVYNKLEERAAWVFAVKDLATGAITYVIQENYYDENDKKMSSFFDCTEAEIKKFRE
;
A
#
# COMPACT_ATOMS: atom_id res chain seq x y z
N MET A 1 42.41 -28.65 -15.02
CA MET A 1 41.66 -28.13 -13.88
C MET A 1 41.46 -26.61 -13.87
N LYS A 2 42.44 -25.78 -14.28
CA LYS A 2 42.29 -24.30 -14.32
C LYS A 2 41.19 -23.79 -15.24
N HIS A 3 40.88 -24.45 -16.36
CA HIS A 3 39.88 -24.01 -17.32
C HIS A 3 38.44 -24.27 -16.83
N ILE A 4 38.19 -25.26 -15.97
CA ILE A 4 36.87 -25.58 -15.41
C ILE A 4 36.47 -24.53 -14.37
N LEU A 5 37.45 -24.00 -13.62
CA LEU A 5 37.16 -22.96 -12.62
C LEU A 5 36.73 -21.63 -13.23
N ILE A 6 37.30 -21.25 -14.39
CA ILE A 6 36.96 -20.02 -15.13
C ILE A 6 35.57 -20.11 -15.72
N THR A 7 35.17 -21.29 -16.23
CA THR A 7 33.83 -21.49 -16.80
C THR A 7 32.74 -21.43 -15.72
N LEU A 8 33.00 -21.96 -14.52
CA LEU A 8 32.10 -21.84 -13.36
C LEU A 8 31.96 -20.40 -12.84
N LEU A 9 33.02 -19.61 -12.86
CA LEU A 9 32.93 -18.18 -12.50
C LEU A 9 32.14 -17.35 -13.52
N LEU A 10 32.24 -17.65 -14.81
CA LEU A 10 31.49 -16.98 -15.88
C LEU A 10 29.98 -17.33 -15.86
N CYS A 11 29.60 -18.53 -15.44
CA CYS A 11 28.21 -18.90 -15.25
C CYS A 11 27.57 -18.26 -14.00
N ALA A 12 28.35 -17.92 -12.98
CA ALA A 12 27.86 -17.24 -11.77
C ALA A 12 27.57 -15.74 -12.00
N SER A 13 28.18 -15.11 -13.02
CA SER A 13 28.01 -13.68 -13.30
C SER A 13 26.78 -13.35 -14.18
N SER A 14 26.09 -14.33 -14.71
CA SER A 14 24.89 -14.14 -15.57
C SER A 14 23.56 -14.27 -14.84
N MET A 15 23.55 -14.36 -13.51
CA MET A 15 22.33 -14.11 -12.74
C MET A 15 22.05 -12.60 -12.75
N TYR A 16 21.70 -12.05 -13.90
CA TYR A 16 21.04 -10.75 -13.95
C TYR A 16 19.84 -10.82 -13.02
N ALA A 17 19.85 -9.97 -12.01
CA ALA A 17 18.74 -9.87 -11.07
C ALA A 17 17.49 -9.58 -11.90
N GLN A 18 16.67 -10.61 -12.10
CA GLN A 18 15.44 -10.51 -12.87
C GLN A 18 14.60 -9.40 -12.24
N ASN A 19 14.14 -8.44 -13.04
CA ASN A 19 13.32 -7.35 -12.54
C ASN A 19 12.09 -7.93 -11.82
N PRO A 20 11.96 -7.76 -10.50
CA PRO A 20 10.88 -8.39 -9.75
C PRO A 20 9.50 -7.85 -10.13
N LEU A 21 9.42 -6.69 -10.77
CA LEU A 21 8.19 -6.02 -11.14
C LEU A 21 7.71 -6.38 -12.56
N GLU A 22 8.56 -6.99 -13.38
CA GLU A 22 8.23 -7.31 -14.78
C GLU A 22 6.93 -8.08 -14.91
N GLY A 23 6.07 -7.65 -15.87
CA GLY A 23 4.79 -8.27 -16.21
C GLY A 23 3.58 -7.54 -15.64
N GLU A 24 2.44 -8.20 -15.68
CA GLU A 24 1.13 -7.62 -15.35
C GLU A 24 0.68 -7.96 -13.94
N TRP A 25 0.17 -6.95 -13.24
CA TRP A 25 -0.23 -7.02 -11.84
C TRP A 25 -1.60 -6.39 -11.65
N ILE A 26 -2.44 -6.99 -10.82
CA ILE A 26 -3.65 -6.37 -10.29
C ILE A 26 -3.27 -5.49 -9.10
N THR A 27 -3.90 -4.31 -9.04
CA THR A 27 -3.73 -3.31 -7.98
C THR A 27 -5.09 -2.87 -7.44
N ALA A 28 -5.15 -2.28 -6.26
CA ALA A 28 -6.39 -1.73 -5.72
C ALA A 28 -6.77 -0.39 -6.37
N SER A 29 -5.83 0.27 -7.03
CA SER A 29 -6.00 1.58 -7.70
C SER A 29 -4.86 1.84 -8.68
N LEU A 30 -4.95 2.93 -9.42
CA LEU A 30 -3.87 3.40 -10.31
C LEU A 30 -2.57 3.69 -9.53
N LEU A 31 -1.43 3.43 -10.13
CA LEU A 31 -0.12 3.86 -9.67
C LEU A 31 0.09 5.35 -9.99
N GLY A 32 -0.16 6.19 -9.02
CA GLY A 32 -0.29 7.64 -9.20
C GLY A 32 -1.76 8.03 -9.42
N ASN A 33 -2.08 9.28 -9.22
CA ASN A 33 -3.43 9.80 -9.41
C ASN A 33 -3.41 11.11 -10.21
N PHE A 34 -4.61 11.62 -10.53
CA PHE A 34 -4.81 12.88 -11.24
C PHE A 34 -4.11 14.09 -10.58
N LYS A 35 -3.89 14.06 -9.27
CA LYS A 35 -3.22 15.12 -8.51
C LYS A 35 -1.71 14.93 -8.41
N GLY A 36 -1.18 13.80 -8.91
CA GLY A 36 0.23 13.45 -8.75
C GLY A 36 0.57 12.88 -7.37
N GLU A 37 -0.43 12.49 -6.58
CA GLU A 37 -0.21 11.92 -5.26
C GLU A 37 0.08 10.42 -5.38
N TYR A 38 1.06 9.97 -4.64
CA TYR A 38 1.43 8.57 -4.54
C TYR A 38 0.96 7.96 -3.22
N GLN A 39 0.45 6.75 -3.28
CA GLN A 39 0.00 6.02 -2.10
C GLN A 39 1.18 5.56 -1.24
N ASN A 40 0.94 5.41 0.06
CA ASN A 40 1.93 4.89 1.00
C ASN A 40 2.21 3.40 0.82
N LEU A 41 1.21 2.66 0.34
CA LEU A 41 1.30 1.24 0.04
C LEU A 41 0.60 0.96 -1.30
N LEU A 42 1.29 0.24 -2.17
CA LEU A 42 0.72 -0.36 -3.37
C LEU A 42 0.86 -1.87 -3.23
N VAL A 43 -0.26 -2.57 -3.33
CA VAL A 43 -0.30 -4.04 -3.32
C VAL A 43 -0.39 -4.52 -4.76
N LEU A 44 0.63 -5.22 -5.21
CA LEU A 44 0.70 -5.83 -6.52
C LEU A 44 0.41 -7.33 -6.37
N THR A 45 -0.63 -7.82 -7.01
CA THR A 45 -0.96 -9.25 -7.09
C THR A 45 -0.88 -9.69 -8.55
N ARG A 46 -0.24 -10.81 -8.85
CA ARG A 46 -0.16 -11.32 -10.24
C ARG A 46 -1.56 -11.45 -10.81
N LYS A 47 -1.77 -10.90 -12.00
CA LYS A 47 -3.05 -10.97 -12.71
C LYS A 47 -3.43 -12.43 -12.96
N GLY A 48 -4.67 -12.75 -12.64
CA GLY A 48 -5.33 -14.02 -12.89
C GLY A 48 -6.39 -13.88 -13.99
N ASN A 49 -7.60 -14.30 -13.67
CA ASN A 49 -8.75 -14.26 -14.59
C ASN A 49 -9.74 -13.14 -14.24
N GLU A 50 -9.26 -12.05 -13.61
CA GLU A 50 -10.09 -10.91 -13.25
C GLU A 50 -10.66 -10.26 -14.51
N SER A 51 -11.98 -10.01 -14.51
CA SER A 51 -12.70 -9.39 -15.64
C SER A 51 -12.80 -7.87 -15.52
N PHE A 52 -12.57 -7.30 -14.34
CA PHE A 52 -12.58 -5.85 -14.10
C PHE A 52 -11.66 -5.48 -12.94
N GLY A 53 -11.25 -4.22 -12.90
CA GLY A 53 -10.40 -3.70 -11.83
C GLY A 53 -9.29 -2.79 -12.33
N TYR A 54 -8.25 -2.67 -11.53
CA TYR A 54 -7.05 -1.94 -11.92
C TYR A 54 -5.91 -2.91 -12.20
N ALA A 55 -5.20 -2.69 -13.27
CA ALA A 55 -3.99 -3.43 -13.61
C ALA A 55 -2.82 -2.47 -13.79
N THR A 56 -1.62 -2.99 -13.57
CA THR A 56 -0.37 -2.30 -13.87
C THR A 56 0.56 -3.25 -14.59
N GLU A 57 1.02 -2.85 -15.73
CA GLU A 57 2.02 -3.55 -16.51
C GLU A 57 3.37 -2.84 -16.40
N PHE A 58 4.40 -3.59 -16.03
CA PHE A 58 5.79 -3.14 -16.06
C PHE A 58 6.49 -3.79 -17.23
N GLU A 59 6.80 -2.99 -18.25
CA GLU A 59 7.45 -3.45 -19.46
C GLU A 59 8.95 -3.68 -19.23
N LYS A 60 9.48 -4.70 -19.92
CA LYS A 60 10.91 -4.93 -20.04
C LYS A 60 11.42 -4.24 -21.30
N GLY A 61 12.50 -3.50 -21.20
CA GLY A 61 13.16 -2.89 -22.36
C GLY A 61 13.98 -1.66 -22.01
N ASP A 62 14.47 -0.96 -23.03
CA ASP A 62 15.39 0.18 -22.89
C ASP A 62 14.82 1.39 -22.14
N LYS A 63 13.51 1.44 -21.89
CA LYS A 63 12.86 2.60 -21.29
C LYS A 63 12.13 2.33 -19.96
N ASN A 64 12.14 1.08 -19.47
CA ASN A 64 11.49 0.74 -18.19
C ASN A 64 10.17 1.51 -17.97
N LYS A 65 9.19 1.25 -18.83
CA LYS A 65 7.89 1.92 -18.79
C LYS A 65 6.92 1.14 -17.92
N TYR A 66 5.98 1.82 -17.31
CA TYR A 66 4.80 1.20 -16.74
C TYR A 66 3.52 1.87 -17.26
N TRP A 67 2.46 1.08 -17.30
CA TRP A 67 1.11 1.52 -17.61
C TRP A 67 0.15 0.95 -16.58
N SER A 68 -0.50 1.83 -15.83
CA SER A 68 -1.49 1.49 -14.82
C SER A 68 -2.85 1.96 -15.29
N HIS A 69 -3.84 1.06 -15.38
CA HIS A 69 -5.11 1.36 -15.99
C HIS A 69 -6.28 0.63 -15.30
N TYR A 70 -7.47 1.23 -15.42
CA TYR A 70 -8.72 0.54 -15.12
C TYR A 70 -9.16 -0.24 -16.35
N PHE A 71 -9.66 -1.46 -16.12
CA PHE A 71 -10.22 -2.31 -17.18
C PHE A 71 -11.55 -2.89 -16.73
N ALA A 72 -12.49 -3.01 -17.66
CA ALA A 72 -13.81 -3.60 -17.47
C ALA A 72 -14.33 -4.20 -18.78
N PRO A 73 -15.22 -5.21 -18.74
CA PRO A 73 -15.76 -5.86 -19.93
C PRO A 73 -16.78 -4.99 -20.68
N CYS A 74 -17.40 -4.02 -20.00
CA CYS A 74 -18.42 -3.13 -20.58
C CYS A 74 -17.80 -1.80 -20.97
N GLY A 75 -18.11 -1.31 -22.19
CA GLY A 75 -17.64 -0.01 -22.69
C GLY A 75 -18.26 1.22 -22.00
N ASN A 76 -19.23 1.04 -21.09
CA ASN A 76 -19.97 2.10 -20.41
C ASN A 76 -19.34 2.46 -19.05
N ASP A 77 -18.01 2.38 -18.93
CA ASP A 77 -17.29 2.73 -17.73
C ASP A 77 -16.40 3.95 -17.94
N CYS A 78 -15.98 4.58 -16.84
CA CYS A 78 -14.99 5.63 -16.84
C CYS A 78 -13.59 5.02 -16.80
N PHE A 79 -12.96 4.88 -17.95
CA PHE A 79 -11.62 4.34 -18.07
C PHE A 79 -10.58 5.39 -17.66
N ARG A 80 -9.67 4.99 -16.82
CA ARG A 80 -8.59 5.85 -16.33
C ARG A 80 -7.27 5.13 -16.44
N SER A 81 -6.23 5.86 -16.83
CA SER A 81 -4.88 5.31 -16.87
C SER A 81 -3.84 6.33 -16.42
N VAL A 82 -2.72 5.79 -15.95
CA VAL A 82 -1.49 6.53 -15.67
C VAL A 82 -0.38 5.80 -16.39
N SER A 83 0.40 6.52 -17.19
CA SER A 83 1.63 5.98 -17.78
C SER A 83 2.84 6.72 -17.24
N GLY A 84 3.97 6.01 -17.20
CA GLY A 84 5.20 6.57 -16.67
C GLY A 84 6.41 5.69 -16.90
N THR A 85 7.48 6.04 -16.23
CA THR A 85 8.72 5.26 -16.22
C THR A 85 9.04 4.79 -14.82
N PHE A 86 9.82 3.72 -14.72
CA PHE A 86 10.35 3.24 -13.44
C PHE A 86 11.85 2.99 -13.54
N GLU A 87 12.53 3.09 -12.42
CA GLU A 87 13.96 2.83 -12.28
C GLU A 87 14.19 1.95 -11.05
N LEU A 88 14.84 0.81 -11.24
CA LEU A 88 15.34 0.02 -10.12
C LEU A 88 16.61 0.68 -9.58
N ILE A 89 16.48 1.46 -8.50
CA ILE A 89 17.60 2.15 -7.84
C ILE A 89 18.54 1.12 -7.23
N THR A 90 17.97 0.08 -6.62
CA THR A 90 18.64 -1.10 -6.09
C THR A 90 17.72 -2.32 -6.24
N PRO A 91 18.15 -3.54 -5.98
CA PRO A 91 17.25 -4.70 -5.96
C PRO A 91 16.06 -4.57 -5.01
N SER A 92 16.16 -3.71 -3.99
CA SER A 92 15.14 -3.47 -2.96
C SER A 92 14.36 -2.18 -3.15
N TYR A 93 14.71 -1.31 -4.11
CA TYR A 93 14.06 -0.02 -4.30
C TYR A 93 13.76 0.29 -5.76
N VAL A 94 12.54 0.77 -5.99
CA VAL A 94 12.10 1.29 -7.28
C VAL A 94 11.65 2.74 -7.14
N ARG A 95 12.03 3.58 -8.11
CA ARG A 95 11.46 4.90 -8.34
C ARG A 95 10.41 4.81 -9.42
N LEU A 96 9.22 5.32 -9.15
CA LEU A 96 8.16 5.52 -10.12
C LEU A 96 8.10 6.99 -10.50
N ASN A 97 7.94 7.26 -11.79
CA ASN A 97 7.77 8.60 -12.34
C ASN A 97 6.53 8.61 -13.24
N ALA A 98 5.42 9.15 -12.73
CA ALA A 98 4.19 9.29 -13.50
C ALA A 98 4.34 10.45 -14.50
N LEU A 99 4.03 10.21 -15.77
CA LEU A 99 4.19 11.19 -16.85
C LEU A 99 2.86 11.69 -17.40
N THR A 100 1.87 10.81 -17.54
CA THR A 100 0.56 11.19 -18.08
C THR A 100 -0.55 10.54 -17.29
N PHE A 101 -1.66 11.25 -17.19
CA PHE A 101 -2.94 10.75 -16.73
C PHE A 101 -3.95 10.91 -17.85
N GLU A 102 -4.71 9.87 -18.15
CA GLU A 102 -5.76 9.87 -19.14
C GLU A 102 -7.06 9.36 -18.53
N GLN A 103 -8.17 9.95 -18.93
CA GLN A 103 -9.52 9.55 -18.57
C GLN A 103 -10.41 9.66 -19.80
N ASP A 104 -11.19 8.59 -20.08
CA ASP A 104 -12.10 8.49 -21.21
C ASP A 104 -13.27 7.53 -20.90
N GLY A 105 -14.19 7.36 -21.83
CA GLY A 105 -15.38 6.51 -21.67
C GLY A 105 -16.59 7.30 -21.21
N ASP A 106 -17.37 6.73 -20.30
CA ASP A 106 -18.64 7.33 -19.80
C ASP A 106 -18.41 8.43 -18.75
N CYS A 107 -17.38 9.22 -18.94
CA CYS A 107 -17.01 10.35 -18.10
C CYS A 107 -16.33 11.46 -18.92
N GLU A 108 -16.17 12.63 -18.30
CA GLU A 108 -15.48 13.73 -18.97
C GLU A 108 -14.07 13.32 -19.40
N LYS A 109 -13.78 13.47 -20.70
CA LYS A 109 -12.45 13.18 -21.24
C LYS A 109 -11.41 14.12 -20.67
N LYS A 110 -10.35 13.57 -20.09
CA LYS A 110 -9.22 14.32 -19.51
C LYS A 110 -7.92 13.71 -19.96
N ASN A 111 -7.00 14.59 -20.35
CA ASN A 111 -5.61 14.23 -20.58
C ASN A 111 -4.73 15.26 -19.88
N LYS A 112 -3.82 14.83 -19.01
CA LYS A 112 -2.96 15.70 -18.23
C LYS A 112 -1.54 15.17 -18.25
N THR A 113 -0.60 16.01 -18.65
CA THR A 113 0.83 15.79 -18.40
C THR A 113 1.10 16.03 -16.91
N LEU A 114 1.74 15.05 -16.26
CA LEU A 114 2.17 15.13 -14.88
C LEU A 114 3.62 15.59 -14.85
N HIS A 115 3.93 16.55 -13.97
CA HIS A 115 5.28 17.11 -13.88
C HIS A 115 5.88 16.80 -12.52
N ASN A 116 7.09 16.22 -12.52
CA ASN A 116 7.91 15.97 -11.33
C ASN A 116 7.27 15.04 -10.27
N ASP A 117 6.33 14.23 -10.67
CA ASP A 117 5.65 13.31 -9.76
C ASP A 117 6.45 12.01 -9.66
N THR A 118 7.43 12.00 -8.78
CA THR A 118 8.25 10.81 -8.51
C THR A 118 8.04 10.32 -7.08
N ALA A 119 8.09 9.01 -6.89
CA ALA A 119 8.09 8.39 -5.58
C ALA A 119 9.01 7.17 -5.54
N ASP A 120 9.76 7.06 -4.46
CA ASP A 120 10.58 5.89 -4.18
C ASP A 120 9.79 4.89 -3.34
N TYR A 121 9.90 3.62 -3.71
CA TYR A 121 9.24 2.51 -3.03
C TYR A 121 10.22 1.41 -2.67
N TYR A 122 10.09 0.91 -1.45
CA TYR A 122 10.72 -0.33 -1.03
C TYR A 122 9.94 -1.53 -1.57
N ILE A 123 10.63 -2.48 -2.19
CA ILE A 123 10.05 -3.69 -2.78
C ILE A 123 10.07 -4.80 -1.72
N TYR A 124 8.91 -5.13 -1.17
CA TYR A 124 8.76 -6.22 -0.22
C TYR A 124 8.03 -7.41 -0.85
N LYS A 125 8.76 -8.48 -1.14
CA LYS A 125 8.21 -9.70 -1.71
C LYS A 125 7.49 -10.50 -0.64
N VAL A 126 6.16 -10.57 -0.69
CA VAL A 126 5.33 -11.42 0.18
C VAL A 126 5.35 -12.85 -0.32
N SER A 127 5.22 -13.02 -1.65
CA SER A 127 5.29 -14.29 -2.35
C SER A 127 5.65 -14.07 -3.83
N TYR A 128 5.75 -15.12 -4.63
CA TYR A 128 5.93 -14.99 -6.08
C TYR A 128 4.73 -14.34 -6.80
N LYS A 129 3.55 -14.34 -6.16
CA LYS A 129 2.32 -13.74 -6.68
C LYS A 129 1.99 -12.38 -6.05
N LYS A 130 2.67 -11.95 -4.99
CA LYS A 130 2.30 -10.76 -4.23
C LYS A 130 3.52 -9.96 -3.81
N ILE A 131 3.53 -8.68 -4.17
CA ILE A 131 4.56 -7.71 -3.80
C ILE A 131 3.88 -6.51 -3.16
N PHE A 132 4.49 -5.99 -2.10
CA PHE A 132 4.18 -4.68 -1.56
C PHE A 132 5.23 -3.67 -2.05
N LEU A 133 4.77 -2.56 -2.60
CA LEU A 133 5.60 -1.37 -2.80
C LEU A 133 5.27 -0.39 -1.68
N VAL A 134 6.19 -0.23 -0.75
CA VAL A 134 6.02 0.63 0.43
C VAL A 134 6.75 1.93 0.19
N ARG A 135 6.03 3.06 0.22
CA ARG A 135 6.62 4.38 -0.01
C ARG A 135 7.75 4.66 0.96
N SER A 136 8.90 5.03 0.42
CA SER A 136 10.09 5.37 1.18
C SER A 136 10.46 6.83 0.97
N THR A 137 10.79 7.54 2.04
CA THR A 137 11.30 8.92 2.00
C THR A 137 12.79 9.01 2.28
N SER A 138 13.35 7.99 2.93
CA SER A 138 14.76 7.98 3.39
C SER A 138 15.59 6.83 2.79
N ARG A 139 14.93 5.88 2.12
CA ARG A 139 15.54 4.60 1.67
C ARG A 139 16.25 3.86 2.79
N ASN A 140 15.71 3.93 4.01
CA ASN A 140 16.20 3.16 5.13
C ASN A 140 15.57 1.75 5.09
N GLU A 141 16.32 0.77 4.60
CA GLU A 141 15.80 -0.59 4.36
C GLU A 141 15.26 -1.24 5.65
N LYS A 142 15.89 -0.99 6.79
CA LYS A 142 15.41 -1.52 8.07
C LYS A 142 14.04 -0.97 8.45
N GLU A 143 13.85 0.34 8.33
CA GLU A 143 12.56 1.01 8.62
C GLU A 143 11.49 0.61 7.62
N ASP A 144 11.82 0.60 6.32
CA ASP A 144 10.87 0.30 5.27
C ASP A 144 10.44 -1.17 5.31
N LYS A 145 11.34 -2.08 5.69
CA LYS A 145 11.00 -3.49 5.94
C LYS A 145 10.08 -3.66 7.15
N GLU A 146 10.28 -2.89 8.22
CA GLU A 146 9.36 -2.89 9.36
C GLU A 146 7.98 -2.35 8.96
N LYS A 147 7.90 -1.26 8.18
CA LYS A 147 6.64 -0.75 7.63
C LYS A 147 5.94 -1.81 6.79
N ALA A 148 6.67 -2.50 5.89
CA ALA A 148 6.13 -3.55 5.05
C ALA A 148 5.52 -4.71 5.86
N LYS A 149 6.19 -5.15 6.91
CA LYS A 149 5.67 -6.17 7.84
C LYS A 149 4.40 -5.71 8.56
N ASN A 150 4.36 -4.45 8.99
CA ASN A 150 3.18 -3.88 9.62
C ASN A 150 2.00 -3.78 8.63
N TYR A 151 2.25 -3.38 7.37
CA TYR A 151 1.22 -3.42 6.33
C TYR A 151 0.71 -4.85 6.09
N LEU A 152 1.60 -5.84 6.10
CA LEU A 152 1.19 -7.24 5.95
C LEU A 152 0.27 -7.69 7.09
N LEU A 153 0.55 -7.26 8.33
CA LEU A 153 -0.34 -7.51 9.47
C LEU A 153 -1.67 -6.78 9.32
N VAL A 154 -1.64 -5.50 9.02
CA VAL A 154 -2.84 -4.67 8.84
C VAL A 154 -3.75 -5.19 7.73
N THR A 155 -3.21 -5.52 6.56
CA THR A 155 -3.99 -6.09 5.44
C THR A 155 -4.50 -7.50 5.71
N GLY A 156 -3.99 -8.17 6.74
CA GLY A 156 -4.46 -9.49 7.18
C GLY A 156 -5.49 -9.44 8.30
N ILE A 157 -5.84 -8.24 8.81
CA ILE A 157 -6.93 -8.08 9.77
C ILE A 157 -8.24 -8.32 9.03
N LYS A 158 -8.95 -9.40 9.41
CA LYS A 158 -10.26 -9.74 8.87
C LYS A 158 -11.36 -9.09 9.71
N GLU A 159 -12.50 -8.86 9.09
CA GLU A 159 -13.70 -8.29 9.71
C GLU A 159 -14.07 -8.91 11.06
N ASN A 160 -13.91 -10.23 11.20
CA ASN A 160 -14.24 -10.98 12.41
C ASN A 160 -13.49 -10.51 13.67
N VAL A 161 -12.34 -9.83 13.51
CA VAL A 161 -11.57 -9.26 14.63
C VAL A 161 -12.30 -8.04 15.23
N LEU A 162 -12.99 -7.28 14.38
CA LEU A 162 -13.56 -5.99 14.73
C LEU A 162 -14.79 -6.11 15.64
N TYR A 163 -15.58 -7.17 15.54
CA TYR A 163 -16.83 -7.33 16.30
C TYR A 163 -16.65 -7.60 17.80
N LYS A 164 -15.44 -7.89 18.27
CA LYS A 164 -15.19 -8.27 19.67
C LYS A 164 -14.69 -7.13 20.54
N HIS A 165 -14.34 -6.00 19.96
CA HIS A 165 -13.76 -4.89 20.68
C HIS A 165 -14.81 -3.82 21.02
N LYS A 166 -14.78 -3.34 22.28
CA LYS A 166 -15.62 -2.23 22.70
C LYS A 166 -14.97 -0.92 22.25
N THR A 167 -15.76 -0.04 21.67
CA THR A 167 -15.38 1.35 21.42
C THR A 167 -14.85 2.01 22.69
N LYS A 168 -13.67 2.62 22.62
CA LYS A 168 -13.01 3.32 23.72
C LYS A 168 -13.01 4.84 23.56
N MET A 169 -13.19 5.33 22.33
CA MET A 169 -13.29 6.76 22.02
C MET A 169 -14.18 6.94 20.80
N GLU A 170 -15.02 7.97 20.83
CA GLU A 170 -15.85 8.37 19.70
C GLU A 170 -15.68 9.85 19.40
N VAL A 171 -15.70 10.21 18.11
CA VAL A 171 -15.65 11.58 17.67
C VAL A 171 -16.56 11.78 16.46
N GLU A 172 -17.08 13.00 16.29
CA GLU A 172 -17.77 13.38 15.07
C GLU A 172 -16.81 13.41 13.88
N ALA A 173 -17.16 12.77 12.77
CA ALA A 173 -16.36 12.68 11.57
C ALA A 173 -16.93 13.57 10.46
N LYS A 174 -16.06 14.36 9.83
CA LYS A 174 -16.46 15.18 8.67
C LYS A 174 -16.46 14.38 7.35
N GLY A 175 -15.81 13.21 7.34
CA GLY A 175 -15.63 12.37 6.17
C GLY A 175 -15.41 10.90 6.53
N ILE A 176 -15.04 10.09 5.55
CA ILE A 176 -14.61 8.69 5.73
C ILE A 176 -13.07 8.57 5.77
N GLU A 177 -12.38 9.68 5.81
CA GLU A 177 -10.93 9.75 5.77
C GLU A 177 -10.30 9.30 7.09
N PRO A 178 -9.04 8.85 7.07
CA PRO A 178 -8.32 8.53 8.29
C PRO A 178 -8.11 9.78 9.13
N LEU A 179 -8.17 9.64 10.45
CA LEU A 179 -8.02 10.73 11.42
C LEU A 179 -6.76 10.57 12.29
N PRO A 180 -5.53 10.74 11.74
CA PRO A 180 -4.28 10.53 12.49
C PRO A 180 -4.19 11.37 13.77
N ALA A 181 -4.66 12.62 13.75
CA ALA A 181 -4.68 13.48 14.91
C ALA A 181 -5.57 12.95 16.06
N GLN A 182 -6.63 12.20 15.74
CA GLN A 182 -7.45 11.54 16.75
C GLN A 182 -6.76 10.27 17.27
N VAL A 183 -6.01 9.56 16.42
CA VAL A 183 -5.18 8.43 16.86
C VAL A 183 -4.07 8.89 17.81
N GLU A 184 -3.48 10.07 17.60
CA GLU A 184 -2.51 10.67 18.52
C GLU A 184 -3.16 10.96 19.88
N LYS A 185 -4.38 11.53 19.89
CA LYS A 185 -5.15 11.73 21.14
C LYS A 185 -5.48 10.40 21.81
N TYR A 186 -5.85 9.38 21.02
CA TYR A 186 -6.10 8.04 21.53
C TYR A 186 -4.85 7.45 22.19
N ALA A 187 -3.71 7.52 21.49
CA ALA A 187 -2.43 7.02 22.00
C ALA A 187 -2.03 7.73 23.32
N THR A 188 -2.24 9.03 23.42
CA THR A 188 -1.91 9.80 24.62
C THR A 188 -2.88 9.53 25.77
N ASN A 189 -4.19 9.58 25.51
CA ASN A 189 -5.21 9.61 26.58
C ASN A 189 -5.70 8.21 26.98
N ILE A 190 -5.78 7.27 26.03
CA ILE A 190 -6.31 5.92 26.27
C ILE A 190 -5.17 4.93 26.49
N LEU A 191 -4.16 4.92 25.59
CA LEU A 191 -3.00 4.03 25.71
C LEU A 191 -1.95 4.58 26.68
N GLN A 192 -2.07 5.83 27.13
CA GLN A 192 -1.17 6.52 28.06
C GLN A 192 0.30 6.55 27.60
N LEU A 193 0.53 6.58 26.30
CA LEU A 193 1.87 6.61 25.72
C LEU A 193 2.45 8.03 25.80
N LYS A 194 3.64 8.15 26.42
CA LYS A 194 4.37 9.43 26.52
C LYS A 194 5.16 9.78 25.26
N LYS A 195 5.68 8.76 24.59
CA LYS A 195 6.45 8.89 23.34
C LYS A 195 6.06 7.75 22.42
N PHE A 196 5.54 8.08 21.25
CA PHE A 196 5.10 7.09 20.26
C PHE A 196 5.31 7.60 18.85
N LYS A 197 5.17 6.70 17.89
CA LYS A 197 5.19 6.99 16.45
C LYS A 197 4.10 6.18 15.77
N ILE A 198 3.30 6.81 14.92
CA ILE A 198 2.43 6.11 13.98
C ILE A 198 3.31 5.64 12.83
N LEU A 199 3.45 4.32 12.67
CA LEU A 199 4.33 3.71 11.67
C LEU A 199 3.64 3.62 10.32
N VAL A 200 2.41 3.14 10.31
CA VAL A 200 1.60 2.94 9.12
C VAL A 200 0.12 3.10 9.45
N TYR A 201 -0.67 3.42 8.45
CA TYR A 201 -2.12 3.24 8.48
C TYR A 201 -2.59 2.76 7.12
N ASN A 202 -3.65 1.97 7.10
CA ASN A 202 -4.25 1.46 5.88
C ASN A 202 -5.74 1.27 6.04
N LYS A 203 -6.48 1.37 4.94
CA LYS A 203 -7.92 1.08 4.89
C LYS A 203 -8.12 -0.43 4.89
N LEU A 204 -9.12 -0.90 5.63
CA LEU A 204 -9.61 -2.28 5.51
C LEU A 204 -10.44 -2.39 4.22
N GLU A 205 -10.15 -3.41 3.41
CA GLU A 205 -10.65 -3.50 2.02
C GLU A 205 -12.18 -3.53 1.92
N GLU A 206 -12.89 -4.02 2.92
CA GLU A 206 -14.34 -4.24 2.87
C GLU A 206 -15.15 -3.29 3.79
N ARG A 207 -14.51 -2.28 4.41
CA ARG A 207 -15.16 -1.40 5.38
C ARG A 207 -14.72 0.05 5.29
N ALA A 208 -15.58 0.95 5.84
CA ALA A 208 -15.20 2.33 6.16
C ALA A 208 -14.30 2.40 7.42
N ALA A 209 -13.31 1.52 7.52
CA ALA A 209 -12.42 1.40 8.67
C ALA A 209 -10.95 1.58 8.27
N TRP A 210 -10.17 2.11 9.22
CA TRP A 210 -8.73 2.34 9.08
C TRP A 210 -7.98 1.70 10.24
N VAL A 211 -6.81 1.12 9.95
CA VAL A 211 -5.93 0.55 10.96
C VAL A 211 -4.64 1.32 11.02
N PHE A 212 -4.25 1.72 12.21
CA PHE A 212 -3.02 2.46 12.51
C PHE A 212 -2.10 1.60 13.37
N ALA A 213 -0.85 1.42 12.95
CA ALA A 213 0.17 0.78 13.77
C ALA A 213 0.90 1.85 14.58
N VAL A 214 0.68 1.86 15.90
CA VAL A 214 1.26 2.80 16.87
C VAL A 214 2.36 2.10 17.65
N LYS A 215 3.60 2.59 17.52
CA LYS A 215 4.76 2.07 18.27
C LYS A 215 5.05 2.92 19.48
N ASP A 216 5.05 2.33 20.67
CA ASP A 216 5.62 2.94 21.87
C ASP A 216 7.16 2.98 21.72
N LEU A 217 7.73 4.17 21.82
CA LEU A 217 9.17 4.37 21.69
C LEU A 217 9.96 4.01 22.96
N ALA A 218 9.29 3.86 24.10
CA ALA A 218 9.92 3.45 25.36
C ALA A 218 10.10 1.93 25.42
N THR A 219 9.08 1.17 25.02
CA THR A 219 9.07 -0.30 25.12
C THR A 219 9.32 -1.00 23.78
N GLY A 220 9.13 -0.30 22.67
CA GLY A 220 9.16 -0.88 21.31
C GLY A 220 7.89 -1.64 20.95
N ALA A 221 6.92 -1.77 21.84
CA ALA A 221 5.65 -2.46 21.60
C ALA A 221 4.82 -1.77 20.52
N ILE A 222 4.08 -2.57 19.74
CA ILE A 222 3.16 -2.07 18.72
C ILE A 222 1.73 -2.40 19.14
N THR A 223 0.88 -1.38 19.14
CA THR A 223 -0.56 -1.48 19.31
C THR A 223 -1.23 -1.04 18.02
N TYR A 224 -2.25 -1.76 17.59
CA TYR A 224 -3.03 -1.41 16.41
C TYR A 224 -4.28 -0.68 16.86
N VAL A 225 -4.42 0.57 16.46
CA VAL A 225 -5.62 1.38 16.70
C VAL A 225 -6.48 1.33 15.46
N ILE A 226 -7.74 1.00 15.64
CA ILE A 226 -8.72 0.88 14.56
C ILE A 226 -9.70 2.04 14.67
N GLN A 227 -9.88 2.75 13.57
CA GLN A 227 -10.92 3.75 13.37
C GLN A 227 -12.01 3.13 12.51
N GLU A 228 -13.23 3.07 12.98
CA GLU A 228 -14.39 2.63 12.21
C GLU A 228 -15.37 3.80 12.05
N ASN A 229 -15.79 4.07 10.81
CA ASN A 229 -16.73 5.14 10.52
C ASN A 229 -18.14 4.56 10.36
N TYR A 230 -19.12 5.21 10.96
CA TYR A 230 -20.53 4.83 10.91
C TYR A 230 -21.46 6.06 10.99
N TYR A 231 -22.73 5.88 10.79
CA TYR A 231 -23.77 6.89 11.04
C TYR A 231 -24.49 6.52 12.33
N ASP A 232 -24.67 7.50 13.21
CA ASP A 232 -25.47 7.32 14.41
C ASP A 232 -26.98 7.35 14.10
N GLU A 233 -27.83 7.21 15.10
CA GLU A 233 -29.28 7.23 14.98
C GLU A 233 -29.89 8.55 14.48
N ASN A 234 -29.10 9.63 14.44
CA ASN A 234 -29.45 10.94 13.93
C ASN A 234 -28.84 11.24 12.55
N ASP A 235 -28.38 10.21 11.82
CA ASP A 235 -27.66 10.33 10.57
C ASP A 235 -26.35 11.15 10.64
N LYS A 236 -25.84 11.34 11.85
CA LYS A 236 -24.60 12.03 12.07
C LYS A 236 -23.42 11.09 11.85
N LYS A 237 -22.46 11.53 11.09
CA LYS A 237 -21.26 10.74 10.82
C LYS A 237 -20.33 10.71 12.02
N MET A 238 -20.01 9.52 12.48
CA MET A 238 -19.20 9.26 13.66
C MET A 238 -17.99 8.40 13.30
N SER A 239 -16.92 8.52 14.09
CA SER A 239 -15.79 7.61 14.09
C SER A 239 -15.59 7.03 15.48
N SER A 240 -15.62 5.71 15.59
CA SER A 240 -15.26 4.98 16.80
C SER A 240 -13.82 4.50 16.74
N PHE A 241 -13.16 4.45 17.89
CA PHE A 241 -11.78 3.98 18.03
C PHE A 241 -11.68 2.89 19.07
N PHE A 242 -10.91 1.86 18.75
CA PHE A 242 -10.54 0.79 19.67
C PHE A 242 -9.14 0.27 19.29
N ASP A 243 -8.54 -0.54 20.14
CA ASP A 243 -7.20 -1.07 19.94
C ASP A 243 -7.16 -2.58 20.06
N CYS A 244 -6.16 -3.18 19.41
CA CYS A 244 -5.80 -4.58 19.57
C CYS A 244 -4.27 -4.74 19.53
N THR A 245 -3.79 -5.78 20.16
CA THR A 245 -2.37 -6.15 20.17
C THR A 245 -2.03 -7.04 18.97
N GLU A 246 -0.74 -7.13 18.64
CA GLU A 246 -0.26 -8.06 17.62
C GLU A 246 -0.62 -9.52 17.96
N ALA A 247 -0.58 -9.87 19.25
CA ALA A 247 -0.93 -11.21 19.70
C ALA A 247 -2.42 -11.55 19.46
N GLU A 248 -3.32 -10.58 19.68
CA GLU A 248 -4.74 -10.73 19.37
C GLU A 248 -4.97 -10.88 17.87
N ILE A 249 -4.30 -10.09 17.03
CA ILE A 249 -4.39 -10.21 15.58
C ILE A 249 -3.93 -11.59 15.10
N LYS A 250 -2.83 -12.10 15.64
CA LYS A 250 -2.33 -13.43 15.27
C LYS A 250 -3.30 -14.56 15.60
N LYS A 251 -3.98 -14.51 16.75
CA LYS A 251 -4.99 -15.49 17.13
C LYS A 251 -6.19 -15.58 16.18
N PHE A 252 -6.46 -14.53 15.42
CA PHE A 252 -7.56 -14.51 14.44
C PHE A 252 -7.14 -14.92 13.04
N ARG A 253 -5.85 -15.20 12.82
CA ARG A 253 -5.31 -15.70 11.55
C ARG A 253 -5.25 -17.24 11.48
N GLU A 254 -5.25 -17.89 12.62
CA GLU A 254 -5.34 -19.35 12.79
C GLU A 254 -6.82 -19.78 12.81
#